data_5b38c2c9d56a5ca5f5a1dcf4647065e9
#
_entry.id   5b38c2c9d56a5ca5f5a1dcf4647065e9
#
_cell.length_a   1.000
_cell.length_b   1.000
_cell.length_c   1.000
_cell.angle_alpha   90.00
_cell.angle_beta   90.00
_cell.angle_gamma   90.00
#
_symmetry.space_group_name_H-M   'P 1'
#
loop_
_entity.id
_entity.type
_entity.pdbx_description
1 polymer ?
#
loop_
_entity_poly.entity_id
_entity_poly.type
_entity_poly.pdbx_seq_one_letter_code
_entity_poly.pdbx_strand_id
1 'polypeptide(L)'
;GVETFNFPGVGEVEAWHEGFMPWLLELESLQGLKLGTQKTVRWPGFGAKATLLRELGLLSLSPVDVGGAQVAPKHVVDAVLYPHVKMNDDDRDLTIFRVEAVGEKHGQPRRYCVDMLDRYDETLGFTSMARVTAFTGAIVARMIARGDIDAKGWVTPEKIITGKRFDRLVKELADQGVTFTVTKENTAPLEV
;
A
#
# COMPACT_ATOMS: atom_id res chain seq x y z
N GLY A 1 -11.33 13.44 -1.24
CA GLY A 1 -10.88 14.17 -0.06
C GLY A 1 -9.87 13.38 0.74
N VAL A 2 -9.26 14.02 1.71
CA VAL A 2 -8.42 13.38 2.72
C VAL A 2 -9.32 12.90 3.86
N GLU A 3 -9.12 11.68 4.30
CA GLU A 3 -9.81 11.07 5.45
C GLU A 3 -8.80 10.83 6.56
N THR A 4 -9.23 10.93 7.82
CA THR A 4 -8.40 10.64 9.00
C THR A 4 -8.94 9.41 9.72
N PHE A 5 -8.06 8.53 10.16
CA PHE A 5 -8.44 7.38 10.98
C PHE A 5 -7.30 6.96 11.92
N ASN A 6 -7.64 6.19 12.96
CA ASN A 6 -6.66 5.60 13.85
C ASN A 6 -6.25 4.20 13.36
N PHE A 7 -4.93 3.99 13.19
CA PHE A 7 -4.40 2.67 12.90
C PHE A 7 -3.85 2.04 14.19
N PRO A 8 -4.19 0.77 14.51
CA PRO A 8 -3.72 0.09 15.71
C PRO A 8 -2.19 0.08 15.81
N GLY A 9 -1.66 0.50 16.96
CA GLY A 9 -0.21 0.54 17.21
C GLY A 9 0.56 1.69 16.56
N VAL A 10 -0.14 2.59 15.83
CA VAL A 10 0.46 3.77 15.17
C VAL A 10 -0.21 5.07 15.65
N GLY A 11 -1.54 5.09 15.74
CA GLY A 11 -2.31 6.28 16.07
C GLY A 11 -2.97 6.89 14.84
N GLU A 12 -3.17 8.21 14.86
CA GLU A 12 -3.84 8.94 13.79
C GLU A 12 -2.99 8.99 12.52
N VAL A 13 -3.62 8.68 11.40
CA VAL A 13 -3.06 8.76 10.06
C VAL A 13 -4.10 9.37 9.11
N GLU A 14 -3.65 9.87 7.97
CA GLU A 14 -4.53 10.35 6.92
C GLU A 14 -4.40 9.51 5.65
N ALA A 15 -5.50 9.39 4.91
CA ALA A 15 -5.55 8.62 3.67
C ALA A 15 -6.36 9.35 2.59
N TRP A 16 -6.04 9.08 1.34
CA TRP A 16 -6.80 9.56 0.18
C TRP A 16 -6.81 8.53 -0.95
N HIS A 17 -7.79 8.67 -1.83
CA HIS A 17 -7.93 7.77 -2.97
C HIS A 17 -6.79 7.94 -3.97
N GLU A 18 -6.22 6.80 -4.40
CA GLU A 18 -5.24 6.70 -5.49
C GLU A 18 -5.78 6.00 -6.74
N GLY A 19 -7.02 5.60 -6.71
CA GLY A 19 -7.63 4.77 -7.74
C GLY A 19 -7.75 3.31 -7.30
N PHE A 20 -8.20 2.47 -8.24
CA PHE A 20 -8.32 1.03 -8.04
C PHE A 20 -7.67 0.32 -9.23
N MET A 21 -6.96 -0.77 -8.97
CA MET A 21 -6.23 -1.50 -10.01
C MET A 21 -7.20 -2.17 -10.99
N PRO A 22 -7.30 -1.74 -12.26
CA PRO A 22 -8.34 -2.22 -13.19
C PRO A 22 -8.32 -3.74 -13.40
N TRP A 23 -7.13 -4.34 -13.44
CA TRP A 23 -6.99 -5.78 -13.66
C TRP A 23 -7.54 -6.66 -12.51
N LEU A 24 -7.75 -6.10 -11.31
CA LEU A 24 -8.40 -6.81 -10.22
C LEU A 24 -9.87 -7.12 -10.56
N LEU A 25 -10.52 -6.29 -11.38
CA LEU A 25 -11.89 -6.52 -11.83
C LEU A 25 -12.04 -7.73 -12.75
N GLU A 26 -10.93 -8.25 -13.30
CA GLU A 26 -10.91 -9.49 -14.09
C GLU A 26 -10.94 -10.75 -13.23
N LEU A 27 -10.72 -10.62 -11.91
CA LEU A 27 -10.70 -11.78 -11.01
C LEU A 27 -12.12 -12.29 -10.77
N GLU A 28 -12.31 -13.59 -10.91
CA GLU A 28 -13.58 -14.26 -10.64
C GLU A 28 -14.09 -13.97 -9.21
N SER A 29 -13.16 -13.93 -8.25
CA SER A 29 -13.47 -13.65 -6.83
C SER A 29 -14.00 -12.23 -6.58
N LEU A 30 -13.85 -11.30 -7.52
CA LEU A 30 -14.33 -9.92 -7.43
C LEU A 30 -15.51 -9.63 -8.36
N GLN A 31 -16.07 -10.65 -9.00
CA GLN A 31 -17.28 -10.48 -9.80
C GLN A 31 -18.44 -10.01 -8.91
N GLY A 32 -19.14 -8.96 -9.35
CA GLY A 32 -20.21 -8.33 -8.56
C GLY A 32 -19.71 -7.35 -7.48
N LEU A 33 -18.43 -7.01 -7.46
CA LEU A 33 -17.90 -5.95 -6.60
C LEU A 33 -18.61 -4.63 -6.92
N LYS A 34 -19.26 -4.02 -5.91
CA LYS A 34 -19.99 -2.77 -6.06
C LYS A 34 -19.09 -1.55 -5.88
N LEU A 35 -18.12 -1.66 -4.99
CA LEU A 35 -17.18 -0.59 -4.67
C LEU A 35 -15.80 -1.19 -4.42
N GLY A 36 -14.81 -0.74 -5.17
CA GLY A 36 -13.40 -1.05 -4.95
C GLY A 36 -12.60 0.25 -4.84
N THR A 37 -11.86 0.41 -3.78
CA THR A 37 -11.03 1.60 -3.55
C THR A 37 -9.64 1.22 -3.08
N GLN A 38 -8.65 1.98 -3.51
CA GLN A 38 -7.29 1.93 -2.98
C GLN A 38 -6.94 3.31 -2.42
N LYS A 39 -6.28 3.33 -1.28
CA LYS A 39 -5.87 4.57 -0.61
C LYS A 39 -4.40 4.52 -0.24
N THR A 40 -3.71 5.63 -0.45
CA THR A 40 -2.40 5.86 0.14
C THR A 40 -2.57 6.44 1.53
N VAL A 41 -1.75 5.97 2.48
CA VAL A 41 -1.76 6.40 3.88
C VAL A 41 -0.47 7.15 4.20
N ARG A 42 -0.58 8.25 4.92
CA ARG A 42 0.53 9.09 5.36
C ARG A 42 0.28 9.66 6.75
N TRP A 43 1.30 10.28 7.32
CA TRP A 43 1.18 11.04 8.56
C TRP A 43 0.27 12.26 8.39
N PRO A 44 -0.46 12.68 9.44
CA PRO A 44 -1.37 13.82 9.39
C PRO A 44 -0.68 15.11 8.91
N GLY A 45 -1.38 15.85 8.05
CA GLY A 45 -0.91 17.11 7.47
C GLY A 45 -0.18 16.95 6.14
N PHE A 46 0.12 15.74 5.67
CA PHE A 46 0.75 15.54 4.37
C PHE A 46 -0.18 15.97 3.22
N GLY A 47 -1.45 15.56 3.26
CA GLY A 47 -2.43 15.88 2.22
C GLY A 47 -2.65 17.38 2.05
N ALA A 48 -2.72 18.13 3.15
CA ALA A 48 -2.84 19.59 3.10
C ALA A 48 -1.63 20.25 2.45
N LYS A 49 -0.39 19.82 2.80
CA LYS A 49 0.85 20.32 2.21
C LYS A 49 0.95 20.01 0.71
N ALA A 50 0.65 18.78 0.32
CA ALA A 50 0.67 18.36 -1.08
C ALA A 50 -0.40 19.11 -1.91
N THR A 51 -1.58 19.34 -1.33
CA THR A 51 -2.65 20.13 -1.96
C THR A 51 -2.20 21.55 -2.20
N LEU A 52 -1.59 22.22 -1.20
CA LEU A 52 -1.07 23.56 -1.33
C LEU A 52 -0.04 23.67 -2.46
N LEU A 53 0.94 22.76 -2.52
CA LEU A 53 1.94 22.77 -3.60
C LEU A 53 1.29 22.62 -4.98
N ARG A 54 0.27 21.77 -5.10
CA ARG A 54 -0.48 21.58 -6.35
C ARG A 54 -1.27 22.82 -6.74
N GLU A 55 -2.00 23.44 -5.81
CA GLU A 55 -2.83 24.62 -6.07
C GLU A 55 -2.01 25.85 -6.46
N LEU A 56 -0.81 25.99 -5.90
CA LEU A 56 0.15 27.01 -6.30
C LEU A 56 0.83 26.71 -7.64
N GLY A 57 0.57 25.57 -8.28
CA GLY A 57 1.22 25.16 -9.53
C GLY A 57 2.66 24.69 -9.37
N LEU A 58 3.14 24.52 -8.13
CA LEU A 58 4.52 24.14 -7.84
C LEU A 58 4.85 22.68 -8.23
N LEU A 59 3.82 21.85 -8.48
CA LEU A 59 4.00 20.48 -8.99
C LEU A 59 3.89 20.40 -10.52
N SER A 60 3.78 21.52 -11.23
CA SER A 60 3.72 21.58 -12.69
C SER A 60 5.08 21.29 -13.33
N LEU A 61 5.06 20.50 -14.40
CA LEU A 61 6.21 20.30 -15.28
C LEU A 61 6.24 21.33 -16.42
N SER A 62 5.18 22.13 -16.60
CA SER A 62 5.14 23.18 -17.60
C SER A 62 6.06 24.33 -17.15
N PRO A 63 7.05 24.71 -17.98
CA PRO A 63 7.97 25.77 -17.60
C PRO A 63 7.28 27.13 -17.43
N VAL A 64 7.77 27.92 -16.50
CA VAL A 64 7.40 29.33 -16.28
C VAL A 64 8.63 30.20 -16.44
N ASP A 65 8.47 31.45 -16.87
CA ASP A 65 9.58 32.39 -16.94
C ASP A 65 9.95 32.88 -15.53
N VAL A 66 11.22 32.71 -15.17
CA VAL A 66 11.78 33.22 -13.93
C VAL A 66 13.04 34.06 -14.26
N GLY A 67 12.82 35.36 -14.42
CA GLY A 67 13.92 36.28 -14.74
C GLY A 67 14.61 36.00 -16.07
N GLY A 68 13.86 35.57 -17.09
CA GLY A 68 14.36 35.22 -18.42
C GLY A 68 14.79 33.73 -18.58
N ALA A 69 14.73 32.93 -17.52
CA ALA A 69 15.00 31.52 -17.57
C ALA A 69 13.69 30.70 -17.55
N GLN A 70 13.57 29.71 -18.42
CA GLN A 70 12.43 28.77 -18.43
C GLN A 70 12.66 27.67 -17.41
N VAL A 71 11.87 27.64 -16.33
CA VAL A 71 12.04 26.70 -15.21
C VAL A 71 10.75 25.95 -14.96
N ALA A 72 10.82 24.61 -14.92
CA ALA A 72 9.69 23.78 -14.47
C ALA A 72 9.60 23.84 -12.92
N PRO A 73 8.50 24.34 -12.34
CA PRO A 73 8.36 24.48 -10.88
C PRO A 73 8.63 23.19 -10.12
N LYS A 74 8.14 22.06 -10.62
CA LYS A 74 8.35 20.75 -10.00
C LYS A 74 9.84 20.40 -9.83
N HIS A 75 10.70 20.74 -10.77
CA HIS A 75 12.13 20.46 -10.66
C HIS A 75 12.77 21.25 -9.51
N VAL A 76 12.30 22.48 -9.26
CA VAL A 76 12.77 23.29 -8.13
C VAL A 76 12.30 22.66 -6.81
N VAL A 77 11.02 22.29 -6.73
CA VAL A 77 10.46 21.61 -5.55
C VAL A 77 11.23 20.33 -5.26
N ASP A 78 11.49 19.50 -6.25
CA ASP A 78 12.23 18.25 -6.07
C ASP A 78 13.66 18.50 -5.56
N ALA A 79 14.36 19.47 -6.13
CA ALA A 79 15.73 19.81 -5.71
C ALA A 79 15.79 20.33 -4.27
N VAL A 80 14.82 21.16 -3.87
CA VAL A 80 14.76 21.73 -2.51
C VAL A 80 14.30 20.69 -1.50
N LEU A 81 13.31 19.87 -1.86
CA LEU A 81 12.67 18.91 -0.96
C LEU A 81 13.54 17.67 -0.71
N TYR A 82 14.25 17.19 -1.74
CA TYR A 82 14.98 15.91 -1.69
C TYR A 82 15.93 15.79 -0.48
N PRO A 83 16.75 16.79 -0.13
CA PRO A 83 17.64 16.71 1.04
C PRO A 83 16.90 16.50 2.37
N HIS A 84 15.62 16.94 2.43
CA HIS A 84 14.81 16.90 3.65
C HIS A 84 13.95 15.63 3.77
N VAL A 85 13.72 14.91 2.65
CA VAL A 85 12.88 13.70 2.63
C VAL A 85 13.68 12.42 2.36
N LYS A 86 14.97 12.58 2.01
CA LYS A 86 15.87 11.44 1.87
C LYS A 86 16.02 10.77 3.23
N MET A 87 15.80 9.46 3.27
CA MET A 87 16.03 8.65 4.45
C MET A 87 17.51 8.64 4.83
N ASN A 88 17.81 8.89 6.11
CA ASN A 88 19.14 8.85 6.69
C ASN A 88 19.34 7.51 7.42
N ASP A 89 20.58 7.22 7.81
CA ASP A 89 20.95 5.95 8.46
C ASP A 89 20.26 5.77 9.83
N ASP A 90 19.93 6.87 10.50
CA ASP A 90 19.26 6.89 11.80
C ASP A 90 17.73 6.86 11.71
N ASP A 91 17.16 7.00 10.51
CA ASP A 91 15.71 6.99 10.32
C ASP A 91 15.16 5.57 10.49
N ARG A 92 14.02 5.49 11.15
CA ARG A 92 13.28 4.24 11.42
C ARG A 92 11.91 4.32 10.79
N ASP A 93 11.74 3.55 9.73
CA ASP A 93 10.47 3.50 9.01
C ASP A 93 9.48 2.51 9.64
N LEU A 94 8.23 2.67 9.25
CA LEU A 94 7.19 1.69 9.46
C LEU A 94 6.33 1.56 8.20
N THR A 95 5.76 0.39 8.01
CA THR A 95 4.79 0.12 6.96
C THR A 95 3.50 -0.35 7.59
N ILE A 96 2.38 0.26 7.19
CA ILE A 96 1.05 -0.20 7.53
C ILE A 96 0.32 -0.66 6.28
N PHE A 97 -0.52 -1.66 6.45
CA PHE A 97 -1.34 -2.21 5.39
C PHE A 97 -2.69 -2.61 5.96
N ARG A 98 -3.77 -2.22 5.30
CA ARG A 98 -5.13 -2.62 5.63
C ARG A 98 -5.89 -3.03 4.39
N VAL A 99 -6.54 -4.19 4.47
CA VAL A 99 -7.54 -4.58 3.48
C VAL A 99 -8.85 -4.83 4.22
N GLU A 100 -9.92 -4.22 3.72
CA GLU A 100 -11.27 -4.47 4.20
C GLU A 100 -12.11 -5.08 3.08
N ALA A 101 -12.87 -6.10 3.43
CA ALA A 101 -13.89 -6.68 2.57
C ALA A 101 -15.21 -6.71 3.33
N VAL A 102 -16.21 -6.03 2.77
CA VAL A 102 -17.55 -5.95 3.34
C VAL A 102 -18.55 -6.52 2.33
N GLY A 103 -19.43 -7.37 2.78
CA GLY A 103 -20.40 -8.00 1.92
C GLY A 103 -21.28 -9.00 2.65
N GLU A 104 -21.81 -9.95 1.90
CA GLU A 104 -22.66 -11.00 2.42
C GLU A 104 -22.03 -12.38 2.15
N LYS A 105 -22.09 -13.26 3.14
CA LYS A 105 -21.67 -14.66 3.01
C LYS A 105 -22.73 -15.58 3.63
N HIS A 106 -23.31 -16.47 2.83
CA HIS A 106 -24.39 -17.36 3.25
C HIS A 106 -25.60 -16.61 3.82
N GLY A 107 -26.02 -15.51 3.18
CA GLY A 107 -27.14 -14.68 3.60
C GLY A 107 -26.89 -13.87 4.89
N GLN A 108 -25.64 -13.76 5.33
CA GLN A 108 -25.28 -13.01 6.53
C GLN A 108 -24.26 -11.93 6.20
N PRO A 109 -24.46 -10.70 6.67
CA PRO A 109 -23.49 -9.62 6.50
C PRO A 109 -22.18 -9.97 7.22
N ARG A 110 -21.06 -9.66 6.56
CA ARG A 110 -19.71 -9.93 7.05
C ARG A 110 -18.79 -8.78 6.73
N ARG A 111 -17.90 -8.48 7.65
CA ARG A 111 -16.73 -7.63 7.44
C ARG A 111 -15.47 -8.41 7.83
N TYR A 112 -14.50 -8.39 6.95
CA TYR A 112 -13.16 -8.88 7.21
C TYR A 112 -12.21 -7.71 7.11
N CYS A 113 -11.36 -7.56 8.11
CA CYS A 113 -10.28 -6.58 8.10
C CYS A 113 -8.96 -7.33 8.31
N VAL A 114 -8.01 -7.09 7.44
CA VAL A 114 -6.65 -7.64 7.52
C VAL A 114 -5.69 -6.47 7.72
N ASP A 115 -5.03 -6.43 8.85
CA ASP A 115 -4.05 -5.41 9.21
C ASP A 115 -2.64 -6.00 9.27
N MET A 116 -1.66 -5.22 8.83
CA MET A 116 -0.24 -5.44 9.05
C MET A 116 0.38 -4.13 9.53
N LEU A 117 1.24 -4.24 10.54
CA LEU A 117 2.16 -3.21 10.97
C LEU A 117 3.55 -3.84 11.04
N ASP A 118 4.46 -3.37 10.20
CA ASP A 118 5.86 -3.74 10.24
C ASP A 118 6.73 -2.51 10.54
N ARG A 119 7.86 -2.72 11.20
CA ARG A 119 8.77 -1.67 11.60
C ARG A 119 10.20 -2.02 11.16
N TYR A 120 11.06 -1.01 11.15
CA TYR A 120 12.49 -1.21 10.96
C TYR A 120 13.01 -2.33 11.85
N ASP A 121 13.82 -3.21 11.31
CA ASP A 121 14.46 -4.33 12.04
C ASP A 121 15.85 -3.92 12.52
N GLU A 122 15.97 -3.63 13.80
CA GLU A 122 17.25 -3.21 14.41
C GLU A 122 18.30 -4.33 14.42
N THR A 123 17.88 -5.58 14.35
CA THR A 123 18.81 -6.72 14.37
C THR A 123 19.45 -6.95 13.01
N LEU A 124 18.65 -6.90 11.96
CA LEU A 124 19.07 -7.12 10.58
C LEU A 124 19.49 -5.84 9.86
N GLY A 125 19.14 -4.66 10.40
CA GLY A 125 19.37 -3.38 9.78
C GLY A 125 18.51 -3.16 8.53
N PHE A 126 17.34 -3.78 8.45
CA PHE A 126 16.43 -3.65 7.32
C PHE A 126 15.30 -2.67 7.60
N THR A 127 15.05 -1.79 6.63
CA THR A 127 13.84 -0.95 6.66
C THR A 127 12.59 -1.82 6.57
N SER A 128 11.50 -1.37 7.17
CA SER A 128 10.20 -2.03 7.05
C SER A 128 9.80 -2.15 5.58
N MET A 129 9.97 -1.10 4.78
CA MET A 129 9.67 -1.14 3.35
C MET A 129 10.49 -2.22 2.61
N ALA A 130 11.77 -2.39 2.95
CA ALA A 130 12.59 -3.46 2.37
C ALA A 130 12.06 -4.85 2.77
N ARG A 131 11.71 -5.04 4.05
CA ARG A 131 11.19 -6.32 4.55
C ARG A 131 9.89 -6.72 3.85
N VAL A 132 8.88 -5.85 3.87
CA VAL A 132 7.56 -6.19 3.31
C VAL A 132 7.56 -6.31 1.78
N THR A 133 8.46 -5.59 1.10
CA THR A 133 8.56 -5.64 -0.37
C THR A 133 9.51 -6.72 -0.85
N ALA A 134 10.77 -6.70 -0.38
CA ALA A 134 11.79 -7.61 -0.88
C ALA A 134 11.56 -9.06 -0.42
N PHE A 135 11.12 -9.30 0.83
CA PHE A 135 10.83 -10.66 1.29
C PHE A 135 9.68 -11.29 0.51
N THR A 136 8.62 -10.53 0.21
CA THR A 136 7.52 -11.00 -0.65
C THR A 136 8.06 -11.45 -2.01
N GLY A 137 8.86 -10.62 -2.66
CA GLY A 137 9.48 -10.95 -3.95
C GLY A 137 10.41 -12.17 -3.87
N ALA A 138 11.25 -12.24 -2.85
CA ALA A 138 12.18 -13.35 -2.64
C ALA A 138 11.47 -14.68 -2.36
N ILE A 139 10.40 -14.67 -1.57
CA ILE A 139 9.59 -15.87 -1.29
C ILE A 139 8.95 -16.37 -2.59
N VAL A 140 8.34 -15.48 -3.37
CA VAL A 140 7.72 -15.86 -4.66
C VAL A 140 8.78 -16.39 -5.64
N ALA A 141 9.96 -15.78 -5.73
CA ALA A 141 11.06 -16.27 -6.54
C ALA A 141 11.52 -17.69 -6.12
N ARG A 142 11.57 -17.96 -4.81
CA ARG A 142 11.86 -19.31 -4.29
C ARG A 142 10.76 -20.32 -4.63
N MET A 143 9.48 -19.90 -4.63
CA MET A 143 8.36 -20.75 -5.05
C MET A 143 8.48 -21.11 -6.54
N ILE A 144 8.87 -20.16 -7.38
CA ILE A 144 9.15 -20.44 -8.82
C ILE A 144 10.32 -21.40 -8.95
N ALA A 145 11.43 -21.17 -8.27
CA ALA A 145 12.62 -22.01 -8.36
C ALA A 145 12.37 -23.47 -7.89
N ARG A 146 11.44 -23.69 -6.98
CA ARG A 146 11.02 -25.01 -6.52
C ARG A 146 10.00 -25.71 -7.41
N GLY A 147 9.47 -25.01 -8.41
CA GLY A 147 8.41 -25.54 -9.27
C GLY A 147 7.01 -25.47 -8.66
N ASP A 148 6.81 -24.72 -7.58
CA ASP A 148 5.48 -24.50 -6.99
C ASP A 148 4.61 -23.61 -7.90
N ILE A 149 5.23 -22.81 -8.76
CA ILE A 149 4.61 -21.93 -9.76
C ILE A 149 5.20 -22.30 -11.13
N ASP A 150 4.34 -22.77 -12.01
CA ASP A 150 4.67 -23.20 -13.38
C ASP A 150 4.17 -22.22 -14.46
N ALA A 151 3.43 -21.17 -14.05
CA ALA A 151 2.93 -20.13 -14.95
C ALA A 151 4.09 -19.42 -15.66
N LYS A 152 3.92 -19.19 -16.96
CA LYS A 152 4.92 -18.54 -17.82
C LYS A 152 4.38 -17.25 -18.40
N GLY A 153 5.29 -16.33 -18.69
CA GLY A 153 4.95 -15.04 -19.28
C GLY A 153 4.58 -13.99 -18.21
N TRP A 154 3.87 -12.97 -18.63
CA TRP A 154 3.43 -11.88 -17.72
C TRP A 154 2.13 -12.28 -17.03
N VAL A 155 2.21 -12.60 -15.74
CA VAL A 155 1.06 -13.01 -14.93
C VAL A 155 1.07 -12.23 -13.63
N THR A 156 -0.08 -11.68 -13.23
CA THR A 156 -0.19 -10.94 -11.97
C THR A 156 -0.27 -11.90 -10.78
N PRO A 157 0.31 -11.55 -9.62
CA PRO A 157 0.33 -12.41 -8.43
C PRO A 157 -1.06 -12.88 -8.00
N GLU A 158 -2.07 -12.05 -8.12
CA GLU A 158 -3.45 -12.33 -7.70
C GLU A 158 -4.05 -13.55 -8.44
N LYS A 159 -3.55 -13.84 -9.65
CA LYS A 159 -4.02 -14.99 -10.44
C LYS A 159 -3.32 -16.31 -10.06
N ILE A 160 -2.13 -16.25 -9.47
CA ILE A 160 -1.28 -17.44 -9.25
C ILE A 160 -0.95 -17.72 -7.78
N ILE A 161 -0.92 -16.68 -6.92
CA ILE A 161 -0.64 -16.82 -5.49
C ILE A 161 -1.97 -16.96 -4.74
N THR A 162 -2.62 -18.09 -4.88
CA THR A 162 -3.92 -18.41 -4.28
C THR A 162 -3.88 -19.73 -3.51
N GLY A 163 -4.84 -19.97 -2.59
CA GLY A 163 -4.94 -21.20 -1.82
C GLY A 163 -3.63 -21.54 -1.09
N LYS A 164 -3.12 -22.76 -1.25
CA LYS A 164 -1.91 -23.23 -0.57
C LYS A 164 -0.66 -22.39 -0.87
N ARG A 165 -0.57 -21.75 -2.04
CA ARG A 165 0.54 -20.85 -2.38
C ARG A 165 0.45 -19.58 -1.54
N PHE A 166 -0.75 -19.04 -1.37
CA PHE A 166 -1.00 -17.87 -0.51
C PHE A 166 -0.71 -18.22 0.96
N ASP A 167 -1.22 -19.34 1.46
CA ASP A 167 -0.97 -19.78 2.84
C ASP A 167 0.53 -19.89 3.12
N ARG A 168 1.29 -20.42 2.15
CA ARG A 168 2.74 -20.54 2.24
C ARG A 168 3.43 -19.16 2.24
N LEU A 169 3.03 -18.25 1.35
CA LEU A 169 3.56 -16.89 1.32
C LEU A 169 3.40 -16.21 2.68
N VAL A 170 2.17 -16.22 3.22
CA VAL A 170 1.86 -15.62 4.52
C VAL A 170 2.67 -16.26 5.65
N LYS A 171 2.79 -17.60 5.62
CA LYS A 171 3.59 -18.32 6.60
C LYS A 171 5.09 -17.95 6.52
N GLU A 172 5.68 -17.95 5.32
CA GLU A 172 7.11 -17.62 5.16
C GLU A 172 7.38 -16.13 5.50
N LEU A 173 6.41 -15.22 5.29
CA LEU A 173 6.48 -13.84 5.79
C LEU A 173 6.44 -13.77 7.32
N ALA A 174 5.54 -14.53 7.94
CA ALA A 174 5.44 -14.61 9.40
C ALA A 174 6.71 -15.19 10.04
N ASP A 175 7.35 -16.16 9.40
CA ASP A 175 8.65 -16.73 9.83
C ASP A 175 9.78 -15.66 9.80
N GLN A 176 9.59 -14.57 9.04
CA GLN A 176 10.47 -13.39 9.00
C GLN A 176 9.97 -12.22 9.86
N GLY A 177 8.93 -12.45 10.68
CA GLY A 177 8.35 -11.44 11.57
C GLY A 177 7.34 -10.49 10.91
N VAL A 178 7.05 -10.64 9.62
CA VAL A 178 5.99 -9.86 8.94
C VAL A 178 4.66 -10.58 9.13
N THR A 179 3.82 -10.08 10.04
CA THR A 179 2.59 -10.75 10.46
C THR A 179 1.34 -9.97 10.10
N PHE A 180 0.26 -10.72 9.85
CA PHE A 180 -1.06 -10.16 9.53
C PHE A 180 -2.07 -10.53 10.61
N THR A 181 -2.86 -9.54 11.03
CA THR A 181 -3.98 -9.74 11.96
C THR A 181 -5.29 -9.73 11.19
N VAL A 182 -6.12 -10.74 11.40
CA VAL A 182 -7.43 -10.85 10.73
C VAL A 182 -8.53 -10.64 11.76
N THR A 183 -9.33 -9.60 11.59
CA THR A 183 -10.54 -9.32 12.37
C THR A 183 -11.77 -9.68 11.54
N LYS A 184 -12.72 -10.38 12.15
CA LYS A 184 -13.99 -10.78 11.54
C LYS A 184 -15.14 -10.25 12.37
N GLU A 185 -16.03 -9.52 11.72
CA GLU A 185 -17.19 -8.92 12.37
C GLU A 185 -18.48 -9.34 11.66
N ASN A 186 -19.53 -9.52 12.45
CA ASN A 186 -20.89 -9.65 11.96
C ASN A 186 -21.49 -8.24 11.97
N THR A 187 -21.41 -7.53 10.86
CA THR A 187 -21.92 -6.16 10.76
C THR A 187 -23.26 -6.11 10.05
N ALA A 188 -24.06 -5.08 10.34
CA ALA A 188 -25.21 -4.74 9.51
C ALA A 188 -24.72 -4.36 8.09
N PRO A 189 -25.56 -4.55 7.05
CA PRO A 189 -25.24 -4.13 5.69
C PRO A 189 -24.83 -2.65 5.70
N LEU A 190 -23.78 -2.29 4.94
CA LEU A 190 -23.51 -0.89 4.64
C LEU A 190 -24.68 -0.35 3.82
N GLU A 191 -25.37 0.66 4.32
CA GLU A 191 -26.23 1.49 3.49
C GLU A 191 -25.33 2.30 2.54
N VAL A 192 -25.42 2.01 1.23
CA VAL A 192 -24.68 2.66 0.15
C VAL A 192 -25.54 3.74 -0.45
#